data_f418ae2d391e0a4417b6c7addf6de48f
#
_entry.id   f418ae2d391e0a4417b6c7addf6de48f
#
_cell.length_a   1.000
_cell.length_b   1.000
_cell.length_c   1.000
_cell.angle_alpha   90.00
_cell.angle_beta   90.00
_cell.angle_gamma   90.00
#
_symmetry.space_group_name_H-M   'P 1'
#
loop_
_entity.id
_entity.type
_entity.pdbx_description
1 polymer ?
#
loop_
_entity_poly.entity_id
_entity_poly.type
_entity_poly.pdbx_seq_one_letter_code
_entity_poly.pdbx_strand_id
1 'polypeptide(L)'
;MRKTSTYGLCLALASLAAPASAQTNVPGDPYVNDPVGIVADPCPPGRTIDNSGGWQMWNLHLLTRDFGQLCRYRADNARLAASGAAVRVVFIGDSITDSWIGADPAFFTGGLVDRGISGQTTPQMLVRFRQDVLALRPAAVHIMAGTNDIGGSTGAATIETVEGNIATMAELAKAHGIKVIIASIPPAAAFRWSPQTRPVPQIAALNRRLADYARRNGFTYVDYHPVLATPAGAMKPGLASDGVHPTPAGYAAMRPVALAAIAKTLGGR
;
A
#
# COMPACT_ATOMS: atom_id res chain seq x y z
N MET A 1 65.54 -25.41 -48.24
CA MET A 1 64.08 -25.50 -48.34
C MET A 1 63.51 -25.70 -46.93
N ARG A 2 63.01 -24.71 -46.27
CA ARG A 2 62.37 -24.77 -44.93
C ARG A 2 60.87 -24.83 -45.14
N LYS A 3 60.21 -25.88 -44.66
CA LYS A 3 58.72 -25.98 -44.62
C LYS A 3 58.22 -25.33 -43.35
N THR A 4 57.45 -24.28 -43.51
CA THR A 4 56.71 -23.65 -42.43
C THR A 4 55.34 -24.32 -42.30
N SER A 5 55.09 -24.94 -41.13
CA SER A 5 53.82 -25.55 -40.81
C SER A 5 52.99 -24.53 -40.07
N THR A 6 51.87 -24.15 -40.62
CA THR A 6 50.89 -23.23 -40.01
C THR A 6 49.87 -24.05 -39.25
N TYR A 7 49.92 -23.97 -37.92
CA TYR A 7 48.86 -24.53 -37.05
C TYR A 7 47.70 -23.52 -36.97
N GLY A 8 46.59 -23.87 -37.57
CA GLY A 8 45.34 -23.13 -37.40
C GLY A 8 44.72 -23.43 -36.03
N LEU A 9 44.62 -22.42 -35.20
CA LEU A 9 43.94 -22.46 -33.89
C LEU A 9 42.45 -22.27 -34.13
N CYS A 10 41.64 -23.35 -34.09
CA CYS A 10 40.18 -23.25 -34.03
C CYS A 10 39.78 -22.86 -32.62
N LEU A 11 39.39 -21.58 -32.41
CA LEU A 11 38.68 -21.16 -31.23
C LEU A 11 37.23 -21.66 -31.30
N ALA A 12 36.91 -22.68 -30.52
CA ALA A 12 35.54 -23.07 -30.25
C ALA A 12 34.90 -22.01 -29.35
N LEU A 13 34.02 -21.16 -29.90
CA LEU A 13 33.13 -20.31 -29.13
C LEU A 13 32.10 -21.19 -28.41
N ALA A 14 32.38 -21.52 -27.15
CA ALA A 14 31.38 -22.07 -26.27
C ALA A 14 30.33 -20.93 -25.99
N SER A 15 29.18 -21.03 -26.63
CA SER A 15 28.02 -20.23 -26.25
C SER A 15 27.60 -20.60 -24.83
N LEU A 16 27.99 -19.78 -23.87
CA LEU A 16 27.40 -19.80 -22.52
C LEU A 16 25.93 -19.39 -22.69
N ALA A 17 25.04 -20.37 -22.81
CA ALA A 17 23.63 -20.16 -22.62
C ALA A 17 23.48 -19.58 -21.20
N ALA A 18 23.07 -18.33 -21.10
CA ALA A 18 22.68 -17.75 -19.83
C ALA A 18 21.63 -18.69 -19.21
N PRO A 19 21.76 -19.05 -17.91
CA PRO A 19 20.71 -19.82 -17.27
C PRO A 19 19.40 -19.05 -17.44
N ALA A 20 18.38 -19.72 -18.00
CA ALA A 20 17.02 -19.21 -17.94
C ALA A 20 16.77 -18.78 -16.50
N SER A 21 16.28 -17.56 -16.29
CA SER A 21 16.01 -17.00 -14.97
C SER A 21 15.32 -18.07 -14.15
N ALA A 22 16.03 -18.63 -13.16
CA ALA A 22 15.49 -19.63 -12.30
C ALA A 22 14.35 -19.00 -11.53
N GLN A 23 13.11 -19.19 -12.00
CA GLN A 23 11.98 -19.13 -11.12
C GLN A 23 12.31 -20.10 -9.98
N THR A 24 12.47 -19.57 -8.78
CA THR A 24 12.68 -20.40 -7.61
C THR A 24 11.43 -21.24 -7.43
N ASN A 25 11.39 -22.44 -7.99
CA ASN A 25 10.34 -23.41 -7.73
C ASN A 25 10.47 -23.84 -6.27
N VAL A 26 9.74 -23.14 -5.41
CA VAL A 26 9.58 -23.54 -4.03
C VAL A 26 8.62 -24.74 -4.01
N PRO A 27 9.02 -25.90 -3.49
CA PRO A 27 8.13 -27.06 -3.40
C PRO A 27 6.82 -26.67 -2.70
N GLY A 28 5.67 -26.98 -3.33
CA GLY A 28 4.36 -26.63 -2.80
C GLY A 28 3.91 -25.18 -3.08
N ASP A 29 4.63 -24.44 -3.92
CA ASP A 29 4.22 -23.08 -4.33
C ASP A 29 2.91 -23.15 -5.15
N PRO A 30 1.78 -22.67 -4.62
CA PRO A 30 0.50 -22.68 -5.34
C PRO A 30 0.47 -21.73 -6.53
N TYR A 31 1.47 -20.85 -6.65
CA TYR A 31 1.59 -19.81 -7.67
C TYR A 31 2.56 -20.16 -8.81
N VAL A 32 3.08 -21.40 -8.83
CA VAL A 32 4.05 -21.84 -9.85
C VAL A 32 3.56 -21.68 -11.29
N ASN A 33 2.25 -21.76 -11.50
CA ASN A 33 1.61 -21.65 -12.81
C ASN A 33 1.09 -20.23 -13.12
N ASP A 34 1.43 -19.23 -12.30
CA ASP A 34 1.04 -17.85 -12.58
C ASP A 34 1.66 -17.35 -13.88
N PRO A 35 0.95 -16.49 -14.63
CA PRO A 35 1.51 -15.84 -15.80
C PRO A 35 2.82 -15.12 -15.47
N VAL A 36 3.79 -15.23 -16.36
CA VAL A 36 5.10 -14.58 -16.25
C VAL A 36 5.37 -13.71 -17.48
N GLY A 37 6.15 -12.65 -17.31
CA GLY A 37 6.49 -11.73 -18.38
C GLY A 37 5.34 -10.76 -18.71
N ILE A 38 5.35 -10.25 -19.94
CA ILE A 38 4.31 -9.32 -20.42
C ILE A 38 3.16 -10.11 -20.99
N VAL A 39 2.01 -10.08 -20.33
CA VAL A 39 0.80 -10.80 -20.74
C VAL A 39 -0.40 -9.86 -20.83
N ALA A 40 -1.43 -10.24 -21.61
CA ALA A 40 -2.63 -9.43 -21.78
C ALA A 40 -3.44 -9.34 -20.47
N ASP A 41 -3.55 -10.43 -19.73
CA ASP A 41 -4.18 -10.48 -18.41
C ASP A 41 -3.25 -11.15 -17.38
N PRO A 42 -2.60 -10.36 -16.51
CA PRO A 42 -1.76 -10.87 -15.44
C PRO A 42 -2.55 -11.39 -14.23
N CYS A 43 -3.89 -11.21 -14.21
CA CYS A 43 -4.73 -11.55 -13.08
C CYS A 43 -5.57 -12.80 -13.40
N PRO A 44 -5.10 -14.01 -13.06
CA PRO A 44 -5.86 -15.22 -13.33
C PRO A 44 -7.27 -15.16 -12.71
N PRO A 45 -8.32 -15.60 -13.43
CA PRO A 45 -9.68 -15.62 -12.90
C PRO A 45 -9.78 -16.56 -11.70
N GLY A 46 -10.53 -16.12 -10.68
CA GLY A 46 -10.87 -16.95 -9.52
C GLY A 46 -9.82 -17.01 -8.40
N ARG A 47 -8.72 -16.29 -8.52
CA ARG A 47 -7.80 -16.13 -7.39
C ARG A 47 -8.30 -15.08 -6.42
N THR A 48 -8.98 -15.53 -5.40
CA THR A 48 -8.90 -14.88 -4.11
C THR A 48 -7.52 -15.18 -3.57
N ILE A 49 -6.81 -14.14 -3.20
CA ILE A 49 -5.62 -14.23 -2.41
C ILE A 49 -6.05 -14.79 -1.06
N ASP A 50 -6.06 -16.11 -0.94
CA ASP A 50 -6.33 -16.76 0.32
C ASP A 50 -5.01 -17.20 0.95
N ASN A 51 -4.99 -17.22 2.27
CA ASN A 51 -3.86 -17.71 3.06
C ASN A 51 -3.83 -19.26 3.11
N SER A 52 -4.45 -19.98 2.16
CA SER A 52 -4.58 -21.42 2.21
C SER A 52 -3.23 -22.15 2.18
N GLY A 53 -2.21 -21.51 1.58
CA GLY A 53 -0.82 -21.94 1.64
C GLY A 53 -0.04 -21.45 2.86
N GLY A 54 -0.68 -20.75 3.79
CA GLY A 54 -0.05 -20.14 4.94
C GLY A 54 0.62 -18.79 4.63
N TRP A 55 0.81 -17.99 5.70
CA TRP A 55 1.39 -16.64 5.63
C TRP A 55 2.74 -16.56 4.93
N GLN A 56 3.58 -17.59 5.05
CA GLN A 56 4.90 -17.62 4.42
C GLN A 56 4.81 -17.71 2.89
N MET A 57 3.94 -18.59 2.38
CA MET A 57 3.72 -18.72 0.93
C MET A 57 3.07 -17.47 0.34
N TRP A 58 2.14 -16.89 1.07
CA TRP A 58 1.54 -15.61 0.72
C TRP A 58 2.58 -14.49 0.61
N ASN A 59 3.45 -14.33 1.61
CA ASN A 59 4.53 -13.35 1.56
C ASN A 59 5.51 -13.60 0.41
N LEU A 60 5.83 -14.86 0.12
CA LEU A 60 6.68 -15.20 -1.03
C LEU A 60 6.05 -14.74 -2.34
N HIS A 61 4.76 -14.99 -2.55
CA HIS A 61 4.02 -14.51 -3.71
C HIS A 61 4.06 -12.98 -3.82
N LEU A 62 3.74 -12.26 -2.75
CA LEU A 62 3.77 -10.80 -2.73
C LEU A 62 5.15 -10.26 -3.12
N LEU A 63 6.21 -10.79 -2.51
CA LEU A 63 7.56 -10.27 -2.73
C LEU A 63 8.15 -10.64 -4.09
N THR A 64 7.71 -11.75 -4.70
CA THR A 64 8.33 -12.28 -5.92
C THR A 64 7.49 -12.10 -7.19
N ARG A 65 6.17 -11.90 -7.08
CA ARG A 65 5.25 -11.95 -8.23
C ARG A 65 4.27 -10.79 -8.33
N ASP A 66 3.71 -10.34 -7.21
CA ASP A 66 2.76 -9.24 -7.20
C ASP A 66 2.99 -8.31 -6.00
N PHE A 67 4.16 -7.69 -5.96
CA PHE A 67 4.59 -6.82 -4.86
C PHE A 67 3.56 -5.74 -4.51
N GLY A 68 2.94 -5.13 -5.51
CA GLY A 68 1.92 -4.08 -5.33
C GLY A 68 0.49 -4.61 -5.17
N GLN A 69 0.27 -5.92 -5.32
CA GLN A 69 -1.07 -6.53 -5.37
C GLN A 69 -1.98 -5.86 -6.42
N LEU A 70 -1.45 -5.74 -7.64
CA LEU A 70 -2.11 -5.03 -8.73
C LEU A 70 -3.41 -5.68 -9.18
N CYS A 71 -3.59 -6.96 -8.89
CA CYS A 71 -4.83 -7.69 -9.20
C CYS A 71 -5.96 -7.43 -8.21
N ARG A 72 -5.66 -6.95 -6.98
CA ARG A 72 -6.64 -6.84 -5.88
C ARG A 72 -7.89 -6.04 -6.24
N TYR A 73 -7.72 -4.88 -6.86
CA TYR A 73 -8.81 -3.98 -7.21
C TYR A 73 -9.06 -3.83 -8.70
N ARG A 74 -8.34 -4.59 -9.56
CA ARG A 74 -8.41 -4.44 -11.02
C ARG A 74 -9.84 -4.55 -11.57
N ALA A 75 -10.57 -5.61 -11.21
CA ALA A 75 -11.94 -5.81 -11.66
C ALA A 75 -12.91 -4.76 -11.10
N ASP A 76 -12.70 -4.34 -9.85
CA ASP A 76 -13.50 -3.31 -9.20
C ASP A 76 -13.26 -1.93 -9.83
N ASN A 77 -12.00 -1.59 -10.10
CA ASN A 77 -11.64 -0.37 -10.81
C ASN A 77 -12.26 -0.33 -12.21
N ALA A 78 -12.26 -1.46 -12.93
CA ALA A 78 -12.87 -1.54 -14.25
C ALA A 78 -14.40 -1.34 -14.17
N ARG A 79 -15.09 -1.98 -13.20
CA ARG A 79 -16.53 -1.77 -12.98
C ARG A 79 -16.85 -0.32 -12.63
N LEU A 80 -16.08 0.27 -11.75
CA LEU A 80 -16.26 1.65 -11.34
C LEU A 80 -16.06 2.63 -12.50
N ALA A 81 -15.03 2.42 -13.31
CA ALA A 81 -14.79 3.22 -14.53
C ALA A 81 -15.92 3.07 -15.55
N ALA A 82 -16.43 1.83 -15.78
CA ALA A 82 -17.52 1.55 -16.70
C ALA A 82 -18.87 2.14 -16.24
N SER A 83 -19.09 2.27 -14.93
CA SER A 83 -20.31 2.84 -14.38
C SER A 83 -20.48 4.34 -14.65
N GLY A 84 -19.41 5.06 -14.96
CA GLY A 84 -19.39 6.51 -15.10
C GLY A 84 -19.66 7.27 -13.78
N ALA A 85 -19.73 6.57 -12.65
CA ALA A 85 -19.97 7.18 -11.34
C ALA A 85 -18.80 8.07 -10.93
N ALA A 86 -19.11 9.27 -10.43
CA ALA A 86 -18.10 10.19 -9.96
C ALA A 86 -17.43 9.66 -8.68
N VAL A 87 -16.11 9.54 -8.70
CA VAL A 87 -15.32 9.23 -7.52
C VAL A 87 -14.97 10.53 -6.79
N ARG A 88 -15.46 10.67 -5.57
CA ARG A 88 -15.19 11.87 -4.77
C ARG A 88 -13.88 11.76 -4.01
N VAL A 89 -13.66 10.65 -3.31
CA VAL A 89 -12.43 10.42 -2.55
C VAL A 89 -12.05 8.96 -2.65
N VAL A 90 -10.80 8.68 -3.00
CA VAL A 90 -10.19 7.36 -2.83
C VAL A 90 -9.45 7.35 -1.49
N PHE A 91 -9.70 6.34 -0.68
CA PHE A 91 -8.96 6.04 0.54
C PHE A 91 -7.93 4.96 0.22
N ILE A 92 -6.66 5.34 0.10
CA ILE A 92 -5.55 4.40 -0.05
C ILE A 92 -4.86 4.18 1.29
N GLY A 93 -4.59 2.91 1.60
CA GLY A 93 -3.98 2.54 2.88
C GLY A 93 -3.71 1.05 3.02
N ASP A 94 -3.47 0.66 4.25
CA ASP A 94 -3.21 -0.72 4.68
C ASP A 94 -4.46 -1.42 5.24
N SER A 95 -4.27 -2.36 6.18
CA SER A 95 -5.36 -3.10 6.85
C SER A 95 -6.35 -2.20 7.60
N ILE A 96 -5.90 -1.06 8.09
CA ILE A 96 -6.78 -0.11 8.80
C ILE A 96 -7.77 0.53 7.82
N THR A 97 -7.35 0.78 6.60
CA THR A 97 -8.25 1.25 5.53
C THR A 97 -9.11 0.10 5.00
N ASP A 98 -8.50 -1.04 4.64
CA ASP A 98 -9.16 -2.24 4.10
C ASP A 98 -10.32 -2.73 4.99
N SER A 99 -10.14 -2.73 6.31
CA SER A 99 -11.15 -3.17 7.26
C SER A 99 -12.27 -2.14 7.51
N TRP A 100 -12.08 -0.88 7.12
CA TRP A 100 -13.04 0.18 7.41
C TRP A 100 -14.36 -0.03 6.67
N ILE A 101 -14.32 -0.44 5.41
CA ILE A 101 -15.54 -0.70 4.64
C ILE A 101 -16.38 -1.84 5.24
N GLY A 102 -15.74 -2.86 5.81
CA GLY A 102 -16.43 -3.95 6.51
C GLY A 102 -17.04 -3.52 7.83
N ALA A 103 -16.41 -2.58 8.55
CA ALA A 103 -16.88 -2.08 9.84
C ALA A 103 -17.92 -0.97 9.72
N ASP A 104 -17.86 -0.14 8.67
CA ASP A 104 -18.78 0.97 8.41
C ASP A 104 -19.06 1.10 6.90
N PRO A 105 -19.81 0.19 6.30
CA PRO A 105 -20.11 0.24 4.86
C PRO A 105 -20.90 1.49 4.47
N ALA A 106 -21.66 2.08 5.38
CA ALA A 106 -22.41 3.30 5.14
C ALA A 106 -21.52 4.53 4.96
N PHE A 107 -20.26 4.49 5.41
CA PHE A 107 -19.27 5.53 5.16
C PHE A 107 -18.83 5.54 3.70
N PHE A 108 -18.63 4.36 3.10
CA PHE A 108 -18.14 4.22 1.72
C PHE A 108 -19.28 4.29 0.68
N THR A 109 -20.06 5.36 0.77
CA THR A 109 -21.15 5.69 -0.16
C THR A 109 -20.92 7.07 -0.77
N GLY A 110 -21.73 7.47 -1.76
CA GLY A 110 -21.65 8.81 -2.35
C GLY A 110 -20.29 9.15 -2.98
N GLY A 111 -19.62 8.18 -3.59
CA GLY A 111 -18.34 8.36 -4.27
C GLY A 111 -17.11 8.27 -3.36
N LEU A 112 -17.24 7.80 -2.12
CA LEU A 112 -16.10 7.42 -1.28
C LEU A 112 -15.73 5.96 -1.62
N VAL A 113 -14.48 5.72 -1.96
CA VAL A 113 -13.98 4.44 -2.48
C VAL A 113 -12.83 3.94 -1.60
N ASP A 114 -12.98 2.73 -1.07
CA ASP A 114 -11.92 2.05 -0.32
C ASP A 114 -10.92 1.39 -1.28
N ARG A 115 -9.64 1.63 -1.05
CA ARG A 115 -8.48 1.01 -1.70
C ARG A 115 -7.42 0.67 -0.66
N GLY A 116 -7.86 0.20 0.51
CA GLY A 116 -7.00 -0.40 1.52
C GLY A 116 -6.56 -1.80 1.10
N ILE A 117 -5.35 -2.20 1.44
CA ILE A 117 -4.88 -3.58 1.31
C ILE A 117 -4.10 -3.96 2.57
N SER A 118 -4.59 -4.98 3.26
CA SER A 118 -4.01 -5.45 4.51
C SER A 118 -2.53 -5.82 4.38
N GLY A 119 -1.72 -5.39 5.34
CA GLY A 119 -0.28 -5.67 5.41
C GLY A 119 0.61 -4.80 4.53
N GLN A 120 0.06 -3.96 3.67
CA GLN A 120 0.86 -3.14 2.75
C GLN A 120 1.67 -2.05 3.44
N THR A 121 2.88 -1.87 2.92
CA THR A 121 3.81 -0.77 3.22
C THR A 121 3.71 0.33 2.17
N THR A 122 4.30 1.47 2.45
CA THR A 122 4.26 2.64 1.54
C THR A 122 4.84 2.38 0.14
N PRO A 123 5.95 1.62 -0.06
CA PRO A 123 6.42 1.29 -1.41
C PRO A 123 5.43 0.43 -2.20
N GLN A 124 4.69 -0.48 -1.54
CA GLN A 124 3.65 -1.28 -2.20
C GLN A 124 2.48 -0.41 -2.65
N MET A 125 2.03 0.53 -1.80
CA MET A 125 0.99 1.49 -2.16
C MET A 125 1.41 2.39 -3.32
N LEU A 126 2.67 2.83 -3.35
CA LEU A 126 3.21 3.66 -4.43
C LEU A 126 3.17 2.92 -5.79
N VAL A 127 3.51 1.64 -5.83
CA VAL A 127 3.46 0.82 -7.06
C VAL A 127 2.05 0.77 -7.66
N ARG A 128 1.00 0.62 -6.82
CA ARG A 128 -0.40 0.54 -7.28
C ARG A 128 -1.11 1.89 -7.39
N PHE A 129 -0.47 2.99 -6.99
CA PHE A 129 -1.10 4.30 -6.91
C PHE A 129 -1.72 4.77 -8.23
N ARG A 130 -1.06 4.47 -9.36
CA ARG A 130 -1.58 4.83 -10.68
C ARG A 130 -2.92 4.18 -10.96
N GLN A 131 -3.04 2.86 -10.78
CA GLN A 131 -4.28 2.14 -11.15
C GLN A 131 -5.40 2.33 -10.12
N ASP A 132 -5.07 2.42 -8.83
CA ASP A 132 -6.06 2.44 -7.76
C ASP A 132 -6.49 3.86 -7.35
N VAL A 133 -5.73 4.89 -7.78
CA VAL A 133 -6.03 6.29 -7.48
C VAL A 133 -6.12 7.12 -8.77
N LEU A 134 -5.01 7.28 -9.51
CA LEU A 134 -4.96 8.23 -10.61
C LEU A 134 -5.92 7.88 -11.75
N ALA A 135 -6.03 6.59 -12.09
CA ALA A 135 -6.93 6.13 -13.15
C ALA A 135 -8.42 6.32 -12.81
N LEU A 136 -8.78 6.35 -11.53
CA LEU A 136 -10.13 6.61 -11.06
C LEU A 136 -10.51 8.09 -11.08
N ARG A 137 -9.53 8.98 -11.27
CA ARG A 137 -9.70 10.45 -11.34
C ARG A 137 -10.57 11.02 -10.20
N PRO A 138 -10.28 10.71 -8.92
CA PRO A 138 -11.08 11.22 -7.82
C PRO A 138 -10.90 12.72 -7.64
N ALA A 139 -11.87 13.38 -6.98
CA ALA A 139 -11.71 14.78 -6.58
C ALA A 139 -10.62 14.94 -5.49
N ALA A 140 -10.45 13.95 -4.62
CA ALA A 140 -9.39 13.91 -3.62
C ALA A 140 -8.91 12.48 -3.35
N VAL A 141 -7.71 12.36 -2.78
CA VAL A 141 -7.17 11.11 -2.21
C VAL A 141 -6.91 11.30 -0.71
N HIS A 142 -7.30 10.31 0.08
CA HIS A 142 -6.95 10.18 1.49
C HIS A 142 -5.85 9.12 1.60
N ILE A 143 -4.67 9.49 2.09
CA ILE A 143 -3.50 8.61 2.21
C ILE A 143 -3.26 8.34 3.69
N MET A 144 -3.47 7.09 4.13
CA MET A 144 -3.20 6.62 5.50
C MET A 144 -2.26 5.43 5.44
N ALA A 145 -0.98 5.65 5.72
CA ALA A 145 0.08 4.68 5.49
C ALA A 145 1.24 4.85 6.47
N GLY A 146 2.00 3.76 6.70
CA GLY A 146 3.21 3.78 7.51
C GLY A 146 3.22 2.82 8.70
N THR A 147 2.06 2.28 9.11
CA THR A 147 1.97 1.30 10.22
C THR A 147 2.86 0.08 9.95
N ASN A 148 2.74 -0.49 8.76
CA ASN A 148 3.48 -1.70 8.37
C ASN A 148 4.94 -1.42 8.03
N ASP A 149 5.28 -0.20 7.58
CA ASP A 149 6.67 0.25 7.42
C ASP A 149 7.38 0.28 8.78
N ILE A 150 6.74 0.89 9.79
CA ILE A 150 7.24 0.91 11.18
C ILE A 150 7.35 -0.52 11.72
N GLY A 151 6.41 -1.39 11.38
CA GLY A 151 6.41 -2.81 11.75
C GLY A 151 7.42 -3.68 10.99
N GLY A 152 8.05 -3.16 9.94
CA GLY A 152 9.06 -3.86 9.15
C GLY A 152 8.51 -4.95 8.22
N SER A 153 7.26 -4.85 7.76
CA SER A 153 6.59 -5.90 6.96
C SER A 153 7.28 -6.20 5.62
N THR A 154 8.00 -5.24 5.03
CA THR A 154 8.81 -5.43 3.82
C THR A 154 10.30 -5.16 4.05
N GLY A 155 10.76 -5.31 5.29
CA GLY A 155 12.12 -5.03 5.70
C GLY A 155 12.30 -3.68 6.40
N ALA A 156 13.56 -3.28 6.61
CA ALA A 156 13.87 -2.04 7.31
C ALA A 156 13.56 -0.82 6.44
N ALA A 157 12.98 0.21 7.06
CA ALA A 157 12.75 1.51 6.46
C ALA A 157 13.21 2.63 7.40
N THR A 158 13.53 3.80 6.85
CA THR A 158 13.73 5.01 7.63
C THR A 158 12.48 5.88 7.63
N ILE A 159 12.35 6.77 8.60
CA ILE A 159 11.25 7.75 8.64
C ILE A 159 11.25 8.59 7.35
N GLU A 160 12.42 8.95 6.85
CA GLU A 160 12.60 9.72 5.62
C GLU A 160 12.10 8.95 4.39
N THR A 161 12.36 7.64 4.32
CA THR A 161 11.87 6.79 3.22
C THR A 161 10.34 6.70 3.24
N VAL A 162 9.74 6.50 4.40
CA VAL A 162 8.28 6.43 4.54
C VAL A 162 7.62 7.77 4.19
N GLU A 163 8.14 8.88 4.74
CA GLU A 163 7.68 10.23 4.37
C GLU A 163 7.83 10.46 2.86
N GLY A 164 8.98 10.10 2.27
CA GLY A 164 9.26 10.25 0.84
C GLY A 164 8.28 9.50 -0.05
N ASN A 165 7.91 8.28 0.29
CA ASN A 165 6.91 7.51 -0.45
C ASN A 165 5.52 8.17 -0.38
N ILE A 166 5.12 8.64 0.80
CA ILE A 166 3.85 9.36 0.98
C ILE A 166 3.88 10.70 0.21
N ALA A 167 4.99 11.42 0.28
CA ALA A 167 5.20 12.66 -0.47
C ALA A 167 5.10 12.42 -1.99
N THR A 168 5.72 11.37 -2.51
CA THR A 168 5.65 11.02 -3.92
C THR A 168 4.21 10.73 -4.36
N MET A 169 3.43 9.98 -3.56
CA MET A 169 2.00 9.75 -3.84
C MET A 169 1.21 11.07 -3.85
N ALA A 170 1.48 11.96 -2.90
CA ALA A 170 0.82 13.26 -2.81
C ALA A 170 1.17 14.18 -3.99
N GLU A 171 2.42 14.19 -4.42
CA GLU A 171 2.91 14.95 -5.57
C GLU A 171 2.32 14.43 -6.89
N LEU A 172 2.25 13.11 -7.06
CA LEU A 172 1.58 12.48 -8.19
C LEU A 172 0.09 12.86 -8.23
N ALA A 173 -0.62 12.82 -7.11
CA ALA A 173 -2.01 13.24 -7.02
C ALA A 173 -2.16 14.72 -7.43
N LYS A 174 -1.35 15.60 -6.85
CA LYS A 174 -1.34 17.03 -7.17
C LYS A 174 -1.08 17.31 -8.65
N ALA A 175 -0.12 16.61 -9.26
CA ALA A 175 0.20 16.73 -10.67
C ALA A 175 -0.96 16.32 -11.60
N HIS A 176 -1.87 15.47 -11.11
CA HIS A 176 -3.09 15.05 -11.81
C HIS A 176 -4.34 15.85 -11.41
N GLY A 177 -4.18 16.96 -10.68
CA GLY A 177 -5.29 17.82 -10.25
C GLY A 177 -6.14 17.22 -9.12
N ILE A 178 -5.68 16.16 -8.47
CA ILE A 178 -6.35 15.49 -7.35
C ILE A 178 -5.94 16.17 -6.05
N LYS A 179 -6.92 16.61 -5.26
CA LYS A 179 -6.67 17.19 -3.93
C LYS A 179 -6.16 16.11 -2.97
N VAL A 180 -5.33 16.50 -1.99
CA VAL A 180 -4.65 15.56 -1.11
C VAL A 180 -5.05 15.75 0.35
N ILE A 181 -5.39 14.64 1.00
CA ILE A 181 -5.59 14.51 2.43
C ILE A 181 -4.55 13.52 2.94
N ILE A 182 -3.60 13.97 3.76
CA ILE A 182 -2.63 13.11 4.43
C ILE A 182 -3.13 12.83 5.84
N ALA A 183 -3.27 11.55 6.17
CA ALA A 183 -3.74 11.13 7.48
C ALA A 183 -2.59 10.82 8.44
N SER A 184 -2.83 11.06 9.73
CA SER A 184 -1.97 10.53 10.77
C SER A 184 -1.98 9.00 10.73
N ILE A 185 -0.84 8.38 11.02
CA ILE A 185 -0.78 6.96 11.37
C ILE A 185 -1.49 6.80 12.70
N PRO A 186 -2.47 5.88 12.81
CA PRO A 186 -3.18 5.65 14.06
C PRO A 186 -2.26 5.22 15.21
N PRO A 187 -2.67 5.46 16.47
CA PRO A 187 -1.85 5.13 17.62
C PRO A 187 -1.71 3.61 17.79
N ALA A 188 -0.53 3.15 18.22
CA ALA A 188 -0.27 1.78 18.62
C ALA A 188 0.87 1.72 19.64
N ALA A 189 0.68 0.96 20.71
CA ALA A 189 1.71 0.78 21.75
C ALA A 189 2.71 -0.34 21.41
N ALA A 190 2.26 -1.35 20.67
CA ALA A 190 3.06 -2.50 20.24
C ALA A 190 2.48 -3.11 18.97
N PHE A 191 3.29 -3.86 18.25
CA PHE A 191 2.87 -4.68 17.12
C PHE A 191 3.11 -6.16 17.44
N ARG A 192 2.05 -6.99 17.34
CA ARG A 192 2.18 -8.44 17.61
C ARG A 192 3.12 -9.15 16.63
N TRP A 193 3.15 -8.68 15.39
CA TRP A 193 4.01 -9.23 14.32
C TRP A 193 5.44 -8.70 14.38
N SER A 194 5.72 -7.67 15.18
CA SER A 194 7.04 -7.07 15.33
C SER A 194 7.29 -6.64 16.80
N PRO A 195 7.41 -7.61 17.72
CA PRO A 195 7.44 -7.34 19.18
C PRO A 195 8.67 -6.55 19.63
N GLN A 196 9.74 -6.51 18.83
CA GLN A 196 10.95 -5.71 19.07
C GLN A 196 10.77 -4.23 18.73
N THR A 197 9.74 -3.88 17.96
CA THR A 197 9.49 -2.49 17.54
C THR A 197 8.94 -1.66 18.71
N ARG A 198 9.32 -0.38 18.74
CA ARG A 198 8.81 0.63 19.68
C ARG A 198 7.97 1.65 18.89
N PRO A 199 6.69 1.37 18.57
CA PRO A 199 5.95 2.17 17.60
C PRO A 199 5.63 3.59 18.08
N VAL A 200 5.33 3.81 19.35
CA VAL A 200 4.88 5.12 19.86
C VAL A 200 5.79 6.29 19.45
N PRO A 201 7.12 6.28 19.73
CA PRO A 201 7.98 7.40 19.32
C PRO A 201 8.12 7.50 17.79
N GLN A 202 8.09 6.38 17.06
CA GLN A 202 8.21 6.38 15.61
C GLN A 202 6.95 6.94 14.94
N ILE A 203 5.75 6.53 15.41
CA ILE A 203 4.46 7.09 14.98
C ILE A 203 4.43 8.60 15.25
N ALA A 204 4.80 9.02 16.46
CA ALA A 204 4.80 10.44 16.81
C ALA A 204 5.78 11.26 15.94
N ALA A 205 6.97 10.72 15.65
CA ALA A 205 7.96 11.38 14.80
C ALA A 205 7.45 11.50 13.35
N LEU A 206 6.94 10.41 12.78
CA LEU A 206 6.44 10.41 11.40
C LEU A 206 5.19 11.29 11.25
N ASN A 207 4.25 11.24 12.18
CA ASN A 207 3.06 12.09 12.15
C ASN A 207 3.40 13.60 12.19
N ARG A 208 4.39 14.01 13.00
CA ARG A 208 4.85 15.40 12.98
C ARG A 208 5.39 15.80 11.61
N ARG A 209 6.22 14.95 10.99
CA ARG A 209 6.79 15.22 9.66
C ARG A 209 5.70 15.28 8.58
N LEU A 210 4.72 14.37 8.61
CA LEU A 210 3.60 14.35 7.67
C LEU A 210 2.71 15.60 7.83
N ALA A 211 2.44 16.02 9.05
CA ALA A 211 1.69 17.26 9.32
C ALA A 211 2.44 18.48 8.78
N ASP A 212 3.75 18.56 9.01
CA ASP A 212 4.59 19.64 8.49
C ASP A 212 4.68 19.62 6.97
N TYR A 213 4.82 18.44 6.36
CA TYR A 213 4.82 18.29 4.92
C TYR A 213 3.49 18.74 4.30
N ALA A 214 2.36 18.29 4.87
CA ALA A 214 1.03 18.70 4.42
C ALA A 214 0.86 20.22 4.49
N ARG A 215 1.25 20.83 5.60
CA ARG A 215 1.17 22.29 5.82
C ARG A 215 2.01 23.05 4.77
N ARG A 216 3.26 22.65 4.54
CA ARG A 216 4.16 23.31 3.56
C ARG A 216 3.65 23.24 2.13
N ASN A 217 2.90 22.18 1.78
CA ASN A 217 2.40 21.93 0.43
C ASN A 217 0.94 22.36 0.21
N GLY A 218 0.28 22.90 1.22
CA GLY A 218 -1.13 23.29 1.15
C GLY A 218 -2.09 22.10 1.08
N PHE A 219 -1.68 20.92 1.57
CA PHE A 219 -2.52 19.73 1.69
C PHE A 219 -3.31 19.73 2.99
N THR A 220 -4.42 19.03 3.01
CA THR A 220 -5.14 18.80 4.26
C THR A 220 -4.44 17.71 5.06
N TYR A 221 -4.14 17.97 6.32
CA TYR A 221 -3.75 16.96 7.29
C TYR A 221 -4.96 16.59 8.14
N VAL A 222 -5.22 15.27 8.29
CA VAL A 222 -6.25 14.74 9.17
C VAL A 222 -5.60 13.96 10.29
N ASP A 223 -5.87 14.40 11.53
CA ASP A 223 -5.30 13.78 12.73
C ASP A 223 -6.34 12.94 13.46
N TYR A 224 -6.13 11.64 13.50
CA TYR A 224 -6.98 10.70 14.22
C TYR A 224 -6.55 10.48 15.68
N HIS A 225 -5.37 10.96 16.10
CA HIS A 225 -4.89 10.78 17.47
C HIS A 225 -5.81 11.36 18.55
N PRO A 226 -6.40 12.56 18.42
CA PRO A 226 -7.27 13.11 19.44
C PRO A 226 -8.47 12.21 19.80
N VAL A 227 -8.98 11.47 18.80
CA VAL A 227 -10.14 10.60 19.00
C VAL A 227 -9.74 9.17 19.37
N LEU A 228 -8.54 8.70 18.97
CA LEU A 228 -8.11 7.30 19.13
C LEU A 228 -7.07 7.08 20.24
N ALA A 229 -6.18 8.06 20.49
CA ALA A 229 -5.01 7.85 21.33
C ALA A 229 -5.27 8.12 22.82
N THR A 230 -4.67 7.29 23.67
CA THR A 230 -4.43 7.64 25.09
C THR A 230 -3.26 8.64 25.19
N PRO A 231 -3.09 9.32 26.35
CA PRO A 231 -1.92 10.18 26.58
C PRO A 231 -0.58 9.46 26.40
N ALA A 232 -0.54 8.13 26.59
CA ALA A 232 0.64 7.30 26.39
C ALA A 232 0.89 6.90 24.93
N GLY A 233 0.05 7.33 23.97
CA GLY A 233 0.18 7.01 22.54
C GLY A 233 -0.33 5.64 22.13
N ALA A 234 -1.02 4.93 23.03
CA ALA A 234 -1.72 3.68 22.72
C ALA A 234 -3.13 3.94 22.20
N MET A 235 -3.76 2.96 21.55
CA MET A 235 -5.19 3.00 21.29
C MET A 235 -5.98 3.08 22.60
N LYS A 236 -7.04 3.90 22.63
CA LYS A 236 -7.98 3.92 23.75
C LYS A 236 -8.67 2.56 23.90
N PRO A 237 -8.97 2.13 25.15
CA PRO A 237 -9.68 0.88 25.40
C PRO A 237 -10.99 0.80 24.60
N GLY A 238 -11.26 -0.37 24.01
CA GLY A 238 -12.46 -0.64 23.20
C GLY A 238 -12.41 -0.12 21.75
N LEU A 239 -11.46 0.75 21.38
CA LEU A 239 -11.35 1.31 20.03
C LEU A 239 -10.48 0.48 19.09
N ALA A 240 -9.72 -0.50 19.60
CA ALA A 240 -9.01 -1.47 18.76
C ALA A 240 -9.15 -2.89 19.33
N SER A 241 -9.13 -3.91 18.46
CA SER A 241 -9.25 -5.31 18.82
C SER A 241 -7.95 -5.91 19.33
N ASP A 242 -6.83 -5.45 18.80
CA ASP A 242 -5.47 -5.95 19.07
C ASP A 242 -4.48 -4.84 19.45
N GLY A 243 -5.00 -3.65 19.68
CA GLY A 243 -4.21 -2.44 19.96
C GLY A 243 -3.75 -1.67 18.73
N VAL A 244 -4.09 -2.15 17.53
CA VAL A 244 -3.73 -1.53 16.22
C VAL A 244 -4.97 -1.33 15.35
N HIS A 245 -5.74 -2.41 15.10
CA HIS A 245 -6.87 -2.40 14.18
C HIS A 245 -8.14 -1.89 14.86
N PRO A 246 -8.74 -0.78 14.37
CA PRO A 246 -9.93 -0.21 14.97
C PRO A 246 -11.11 -1.19 14.96
N THR A 247 -11.86 -1.20 16.06
CA THR A 247 -13.18 -1.83 16.15
C THR A 247 -14.23 -0.97 15.41
N PRO A 248 -15.47 -1.43 15.23
CA PRO A 248 -16.54 -0.56 14.73
C PRO A 248 -16.67 0.75 15.52
N ALA A 249 -16.43 0.72 16.86
CA ALA A 249 -16.40 1.92 17.68
C ALA A 249 -15.20 2.84 17.36
N GLY A 250 -14.04 2.27 17.05
CA GLY A 250 -12.88 3.02 16.59
C GLY A 250 -13.13 3.72 15.27
N TYR A 251 -13.70 3.05 14.29
CA TYR A 251 -14.07 3.65 13.01
C TYR A 251 -15.19 4.69 13.16
N ALA A 252 -16.16 4.46 14.05
CA ALA A 252 -17.19 5.46 14.37
C ALA A 252 -16.58 6.74 14.94
N ALA A 253 -15.50 6.64 15.73
CA ALA A 253 -14.76 7.82 16.21
C ALA A 253 -13.96 8.51 15.10
N MET A 254 -13.39 7.76 14.13
CA MET A 254 -12.64 8.29 12.98
C MET A 254 -13.54 8.99 11.96
N ARG A 255 -14.74 8.47 11.72
CA ARG A 255 -15.68 8.93 10.68
C ARG A 255 -15.92 10.44 10.67
N PRO A 256 -16.34 11.11 11.76
CA PRO A 256 -16.59 12.55 11.75
C PRO A 256 -15.33 13.37 11.44
N VAL A 257 -14.16 12.89 11.87
CA VAL A 257 -12.87 13.54 11.61
C VAL A 257 -12.52 13.46 10.12
N ALA A 258 -12.73 12.29 9.50
CA ALA A 258 -12.55 12.08 8.06
C ALA A 258 -13.51 12.96 7.25
N LEU A 259 -14.81 12.98 7.61
CA LEU A 259 -15.81 13.81 6.92
C LEU A 259 -15.48 15.30 6.99
N ALA A 260 -15.02 15.79 8.14
CA ALA A 260 -14.58 17.18 8.29
C ALA A 260 -13.37 17.50 7.39
N ALA A 261 -12.39 16.60 7.32
CA ALA A 261 -11.24 16.74 6.42
C ALA A 261 -11.65 16.75 4.94
N ILE A 262 -12.58 15.87 4.55
CA ILE A 262 -13.14 15.82 3.18
C ILE A 262 -13.87 17.13 2.87
N ALA A 263 -14.73 17.61 3.76
CA ALA A 263 -15.47 18.87 3.59
C ALA A 263 -14.51 20.04 3.44
N LYS A 264 -13.49 20.16 4.30
CA LYS A 264 -12.43 21.16 4.19
C LYS A 264 -11.71 21.10 2.85
N THR A 265 -11.37 19.88 2.38
CA THR A 265 -10.59 19.68 1.15
C THR A 265 -11.42 20.00 -0.10
N LEU A 266 -12.68 19.57 -0.15
CA LEU A 266 -13.54 19.69 -1.32
C LEU A 266 -14.39 20.97 -1.31
N GLY A 267 -14.76 21.48 -0.14
CA GLY A 267 -15.60 22.67 0.04
C GLY A 267 -14.88 24.00 -0.01
N GLY A 268 -13.55 24.01 -0.03
CA GLY A 268 -12.76 25.25 -0.08
C GLY A 268 -12.84 25.92 -1.45
N ARG A 269 -13.75 26.88 -1.60
CA ARG A 269 -13.67 28.09 -2.42
C ARG A 269 -13.78 29.29 -1.49
#